data_7c5b4c8d58ccbe0e6845a79946086260
#
_entry.id   7c5b4c8d58ccbe0e6845a79946086260
#
_cell.length_a   1.000
_cell.length_b   1.000
_cell.length_c   1.000
_cell.angle_alpha   90.00
_cell.angle_beta   90.00
_cell.angle_gamma   90.00
#
_symmetry.space_group_name_H-M   'P 1'
#
loop_
_entity.id
_entity.type
_entity.pdbx_description
1 polymer ?
#
loop_
_entity_poly.entity_id
_entity_poly.type
_entity_poly.pdbx_seq_one_letter_code
_entity_poly.pdbx_strand_id
1 'polypeptide(L)'
;QGKNLTQAMGATNFISTIKGKSENTLTSTPDEELLKMLRDKLSKDSFETNIRLVVSAENKIRSESIFLEMANSFVQFSSNKTNSFKLVRTKKGAFDELIYKYSFRLFDESQKNVLGIEELTSIFHFPTPLTKTPNISGVKSKVSAPPTNIPKEGLLLGYNIYREEKKDIYIKKDDRRRHMYIIGQTGTGKSSLLSSMALQDIKNGEGIGMLDPHGDLIDDILSKMPEERIEDIVLFDPTNLERSIGLNMLEYDPRFPEQKTFIVNEMINILDKLYDLRQTGGPMFEQYARNALMLLMDDPNEIYTLMEIPKVLADDNFRKRLLSKCKNFLVKEFWEKQAEQAGGEGALRNMVPYITSKFDNFISNDYMRSIIGQTKSTFNFREIIDSKKVFLVNLSKGRLGELNSSLLGLIITSKLSLAAFSRVDIPEDQRNDFYLYMDEFQNFATNTISTVLSEARKYRLSLIISHQFIAQLPEGIRDAVFGNVGTIASFRVGAEDAKFLEKEFEPIFNSQDLMNIDNFNFYIKMMIDGQTSKPFNIKTYPPKKGDYKLANDIKEYYSLTYARSRYIIDEEIRRRRVDI
;
A
#
# COMPACT_ATOMS: atom_id res chain seq x y z
N GLN A 1 -45.49 28.41 17.36
CA GLN A 1 -46.85 29.04 17.19
C GLN A 1 -46.63 30.32 16.41
N GLY A 2 -47.03 30.28 15.11
CA GLY A 2 -46.79 31.36 14.17
C GLY A 2 -47.57 32.61 14.50
N LYS A 3 -46.87 33.64 14.91
CA LYS A 3 -47.38 35.01 14.74
C LYS A 3 -46.97 35.48 13.34
N ASN A 4 -47.94 35.94 12.57
CA ASN A 4 -47.73 36.50 11.24
C ASN A 4 -46.63 37.58 11.29
N LEU A 5 -45.64 37.50 10.41
CA LEU A 5 -44.53 38.44 10.30
C LEU A 5 -44.96 39.92 10.19
N THR A 6 -46.16 40.18 9.69
CA THR A 6 -46.82 41.50 9.62
C THR A 6 -47.20 42.08 10.98
N GLN A 7 -47.28 41.27 12.05
CA GLN A 7 -47.56 41.74 13.41
C GLN A 7 -46.26 41.93 14.26
N ALA A 8 -45.15 41.28 13.87
CA ALA A 8 -43.87 41.41 14.56
C ALA A 8 -43.02 42.61 14.07
N MET A 9 -43.20 43.01 12.83
CA MET A 9 -42.69 44.29 12.33
C MET A 9 -43.81 45.34 12.52
N GLY A 10 -43.63 46.24 13.43
CA GLY A 10 -44.48 47.41 13.55
C GLY A 10 -44.47 48.23 12.25
N ALA A 11 -45.16 47.73 11.24
CA ALA A 11 -45.28 48.37 9.92
C ALA A 11 -45.87 49.80 10.03
N THR A 12 -46.55 50.07 11.13
CA THR A 12 -47.06 51.42 11.46
C THR A 12 -45.96 52.44 11.83
N ASN A 13 -44.87 52.03 12.45
CA ASN A 13 -43.79 52.95 12.79
C ASN A 13 -42.83 53.25 11.62
N PHE A 14 -42.69 52.38 10.67
CA PHE A 14 -41.85 52.61 9.49
C PHE A 14 -42.53 53.57 8.50
N ILE A 15 -43.84 53.47 8.34
CA ILE A 15 -44.62 54.36 7.49
C ILE A 15 -44.83 55.76 8.18
N SER A 16 -44.94 55.81 9.52
CA SER A 16 -45.05 57.10 10.25
C SER A 16 -43.73 57.85 10.28
N THR A 17 -42.59 57.24 10.24
CA THR A 17 -41.26 57.88 10.14
C THR A 17 -41.03 58.46 8.73
N ILE A 18 -41.66 57.95 7.72
CA ILE A 18 -41.61 58.47 6.34
C ILE A 18 -42.64 59.60 6.16
N LYS A 19 -43.74 59.63 6.96
CA LYS A 19 -44.79 60.73 6.88
C LYS A 19 -44.53 61.96 7.75
N GLY A 20 -43.50 61.97 8.56
CA GLY A 20 -43.21 63.06 9.48
C GLY A 20 -41.97 63.85 9.15
N LYS A 21 -41.87 64.47 7.98
CA LYS A 21 -41.24 65.81 7.75
C LYS A 21 -41.25 66.14 6.25
N SER A 22 -41.89 67.32 6.05
CA SER A 22 -41.65 68.30 4.99
C SER A 22 -42.35 68.08 3.65
N GLU A 23 -43.26 68.92 3.45
CA GLU A 23 -43.40 69.70 2.22
C GLU A 23 -42.06 70.38 1.92
N ASN A 24 -41.31 69.82 0.99
CA ASN A 24 -40.56 70.54 -0.05
C ASN A 24 -39.84 69.58 -0.98
N THR A 25 -40.44 69.45 -2.19
CA THR A 25 -39.79 69.26 -3.47
C THR A 25 -38.48 68.44 -3.50
N LEU A 26 -38.61 67.24 -3.99
CA LEU A 26 -37.84 66.73 -5.13
C LEU A 26 -38.40 65.33 -5.46
N THR A 27 -39.01 65.18 -6.63
CA THR A 27 -39.39 63.93 -7.25
C THR A 27 -38.14 63.15 -7.55
N SER A 28 -37.62 62.39 -6.57
CA SER A 28 -36.70 61.30 -6.84
C SER A 28 -37.55 60.06 -7.07
N THR A 29 -37.51 59.51 -8.27
CA THR A 29 -37.97 58.18 -8.56
C THR A 29 -37.40 57.22 -7.52
N PRO A 30 -38.20 56.34 -6.89
CA PRO A 30 -37.67 55.37 -5.96
C PRO A 30 -36.58 54.57 -6.69
N ASP A 31 -35.43 54.44 -6.04
CA ASP A 31 -34.33 53.65 -6.58
C ASP A 31 -34.84 52.19 -6.74
N GLU A 32 -35.18 51.80 -7.98
CA GLU A 32 -35.76 50.49 -8.31
C GLU A 32 -34.84 49.38 -7.85
N GLU A 33 -33.53 49.59 -7.84
CA GLU A 33 -32.53 48.66 -7.37
C GLU A 33 -32.65 48.42 -5.86
N LEU A 34 -32.85 49.51 -5.08
CA LEU A 34 -33.06 49.42 -3.64
C LEU A 34 -34.37 48.68 -3.31
N LEU A 35 -35.44 48.99 -4.04
CA LEU A 35 -36.73 48.31 -3.87
C LEU A 35 -36.64 46.82 -4.21
N LYS A 36 -35.89 46.46 -5.23
CA LYS A 36 -35.64 45.04 -5.58
C LYS A 36 -34.86 44.33 -4.47
N MET A 37 -33.76 44.89 -3.99
CA MET A 37 -32.97 44.32 -2.89
C MET A 37 -33.79 44.13 -1.60
N LEU A 38 -34.65 45.12 -1.25
CA LEU A 38 -35.55 45.00 -0.09
C LEU A 38 -36.60 43.90 -0.28
N ARG A 39 -37.18 43.75 -1.47
CA ARG A 39 -38.12 42.68 -1.79
C ARG A 39 -37.44 41.30 -1.72
N ASP A 40 -36.24 41.19 -2.26
CA ASP A 40 -35.46 39.95 -2.22
C ASP A 40 -35.13 39.56 -0.78
N LYS A 41 -34.73 40.49 0.08
CA LYS A 41 -34.50 40.23 1.50
C LYS A 41 -35.77 39.82 2.24
N LEU A 42 -36.90 40.49 1.98
CA LEU A 42 -38.19 40.18 2.63
C LEU A 42 -38.86 38.91 2.14
N SER A 43 -38.48 38.41 0.96
CA SER A 43 -39.00 37.15 0.40
C SER A 43 -38.36 35.90 0.98
N LYS A 44 -37.25 36.04 1.72
CA LYS A 44 -36.47 34.97 2.29
C LYS A 44 -36.57 34.92 3.81
N ASP A 45 -36.32 33.74 4.39
CA ASP A 45 -36.29 33.58 5.85
C ASP A 45 -35.22 34.48 6.47
N SER A 46 -35.59 35.11 7.57
CA SER A 46 -34.74 36.02 8.30
C SER A 46 -34.67 35.64 9.77
N PHE A 47 -33.51 35.89 10.37
CA PHE A 47 -33.19 35.50 11.73
C PHE A 47 -32.77 36.70 12.56
N GLU A 48 -33.27 36.75 13.80
CA GLU A 48 -32.76 37.69 14.78
C GLU A 48 -31.43 37.19 15.36
N THR A 49 -30.37 37.93 15.18
CA THR A 49 -29.02 37.52 15.52
C THR A 49 -28.30 38.53 16.39
N ASN A 50 -27.47 38.06 17.31
CA ASN A 50 -26.50 38.89 18.01
C ASN A 50 -25.08 38.55 17.51
N ILE A 51 -24.32 39.58 17.11
CA ILE A 51 -22.92 39.42 16.73
C ILE A 51 -22.05 40.06 17.81
N ARG A 52 -21.21 39.28 18.47
CA ARG A 52 -20.32 39.72 19.55
C ARG A 52 -18.89 39.31 19.27
N LEU A 53 -17.96 40.25 19.37
CA LEU A 53 -16.53 40.04 19.23
C LEU A 53 -15.86 40.14 20.61
N VAL A 54 -15.19 39.12 21.04
CA VAL A 54 -14.42 39.07 22.29
C VAL A 54 -13.01 38.66 21.98
N VAL A 55 -12.01 39.40 22.42
CA VAL A 55 -10.60 39.13 22.20
C VAL A 55 -9.88 39.08 23.55
N SER A 56 -9.09 38.04 23.77
CA SER A 56 -8.18 37.89 24.89
C SER A 56 -6.76 37.71 24.38
N ALA A 57 -5.80 38.46 24.90
CA ALA A 57 -4.40 38.35 24.52
C ALA A 57 -3.51 38.73 25.72
N GLU A 58 -2.20 38.45 25.61
CA GLU A 58 -1.22 38.65 26.68
C GLU A 58 -1.11 40.11 27.16
N ASN A 59 -1.37 41.08 26.27
CA ASN A 59 -1.33 42.48 26.60
C ASN A 59 -2.37 43.29 25.79
N LYS A 60 -2.63 44.53 26.27
CA LYS A 60 -3.65 45.40 25.70
C LYS A 60 -3.39 45.80 24.24
N ILE A 61 -2.13 46.01 23.87
CA ILE A 61 -1.75 46.41 22.50
C ILE A 61 -2.09 45.26 21.54
N ARG A 62 -1.73 44.04 21.89
CA ARG A 62 -2.00 42.86 21.08
C ARG A 62 -3.51 42.58 20.97
N SER A 63 -4.26 42.71 22.07
CA SER A 63 -5.71 42.51 22.03
C SER A 63 -6.41 43.56 21.16
N GLU A 64 -5.96 44.80 21.19
CA GLU A 64 -6.50 45.86 20.34
C GLU A 64 -6.21 45.64 18.86
N SER A 65 -4.98 45.18 18.51
CA SER A 65 -4.63 44.84 17.14
C SER A 65 -5.53 43.71 16.59
N ILE A 66 -5.67 42.61 17.33
CA ILE A 66 -6.53 41.47 16.93
C ILE A 66 -7.99 41.92 16.80
N PHE A 67 -8.46 42.74 17.76
CA PHE A 67 -9.83 43.26 17.72
C PHE A 67 -10.09 44.11 16.46
N LEU A 68 -9.17 44.98 16.08
CA LEU A 68 -9.28 45.80 14.87
C LEU A 68 -9.22 44.92 13.60
N GLU A 69 -8.35 43.92 13.54
CA GLU A 69 -8.29 42.99 12.43
C GLU A 69 -9.63 42.23 12.24
N MET A 70 -10.20 41.72 13.35
CA MET A 70 -11.52 41.07 13.33
C MET A 70 -12.63 42.03 12.92
N ALA A 71 -12.65 43.23 13.46
CA ALA A 71 -13.66 44.24 13.13
C ALA A 71 -13.59 44.65 11.66
N ASN A 72 -12.39 44.84 11.13
CA ASN A 72 -12.16 45.19 9.74
C ASN A 72 -12.62 44.09 8.76
N SER A 73 -12.62 42.84 9.16
CA SER A 73 -13.13 41.74 8.31
C SER A 73 -14.63 41.87 8.02
N PHE A 74 -15.39 42.61 8.87
CA PHE A 74 -16.81 42.86 8.64
C PHE A 74 -17.08 44.01 7.67
N VAL A 75 -16.09 44.83 7.31
CA VAL A 75 -16.25 45.94 6.36
C VAL A 75 -16.72 45.44 4.99
N GLN A 76 -16.32 44.28 4.57
CA GLN A 76 -16.75 43.66 3.30
C GLN A 76 -18.27 43.44 3.20
N PHE A 77 -18.98 43.37 4.32
CA PHE A 77 -20.44 43.20 4.37
C PHE A 77 -21.17 44.57 4.45
N SER A 78 -20.48 45.67 4.26
CA SER A 78 -21.06 47.02 4.32
C SER A 78 -21.31 47.56 2.92
N SER A 79 -22.49 48.14 2.71
CA SER A 79 -22.86 48.79 1.45
C SER A 79 -23.25 50.25 1.70
N ASN A 80 -22.74 51.16 0.88
CA ASN A 80 -23.09 52.56 0.95
C ASN A 80 -24.56 52.86 0.57
N LYS A 81 -25.19 51.93 -0.14
CA LYS A 81 -26.58 52.11 -0.62
C LYS A 81 -27.63 51.43 0.26
N THR A 82 -27.25 50.38 1.03
CA THR A 82 -28.21 49.55 1.78
C THR A 82 -27.92 49.50 3.27
N ASN A 83 -27.20 48.49 3.73
CA ASN A 83 -26.91 48.25 5.16
C ASN A 83 -25.42 48.18 5.43
N SER A 84 -25.03 48.48 6.66
CA SER A 84 -23.66 48.34 7.15
C SER A 84 -23.66 47.91 8.61
N PHE A 85 -22.61 47.20 9.01
CA PHE A 85 -22.36 46.92 10.41
C PHE A 85 -21.71 48.09 11.10
N LYS A 86 -22.25 48.48 12.28
CA LYS A 86 -21.66 49.48 13.14
C LYS A 86 -21.06 48.83 14.37
N LEU A 87 -19.74 48.99 14.53
CA LEU A 87 -19.04 48.50 15.72
C LEU A 87 -19.42 49.37 16.94
N VAL A 88 -19.96 48.74 17.98
CA VAL A 88 -20.27 49.37 19.26
C VAL A 88 -19.33 48.81 20.33
N ARG A 89 -18.47 49.67 20.87
CA ARG A 89 -17.59 49.31 21.98
C ARG A 89 -18.34 49.37 23.30
N THR A 90 -18.24 48.29 24.09
CA THR A 90 -18.87 48.23 25.40
C THR A 90 -18.17 49.15 26.40
N LYS A 91 -18.94 49.93 27.17
CA LYS A 91 -18.44 50.78 28.25
C LYS A 91 -17.99 49.90 29.45
N LYS A 92 -17.02 50.42 30.24
CA LYS A 92 -16.44 49.65 31.36
C LYS A 92 -17.47 49.00 32.29
N GLY A 93 -18.58 49.70 32.62
CA GLY A 93 -19.60 49.17 33.53
C GLY A 93 -20.52 48.06 32.97
N ALA A 94 -20.51 47.84 31.64
CA ALA A 94 -21.31 46.80 30.98
C ALA A 94 -20.44 45.65 30.43
N PHE A 95 -19.15 45.65 30.74
CA PHE A 95 -18.23 44.64 30.22
C PHE A 95 -18.50 43.25 30.80
N ASP A 96 -18.69 43.13 32.10
CA ASP A 96 -18.95 41.86 32.77
C ASP A 96 -20.27 41.25 32.32
N GLU A 97 -21.28 42.07 32.07
CA GLU A 97 -22.56 41.64 31.51
C GLU A 97 -22.41 41.12 30.08
N LEU A 98 -21.61 41.80 29.27
CA LEU A 98 -21.30 41.34 27.92
C LEU A 98 -20.58 39.99 27.94
N ILE A 99 -19.56 39.81 28.79
CA ILE A 99 -18.83 38.53 28.95
C ILE A 99 -19.78 37.43 29.44
N TYR A 100 -20.64 37.72 30.39
CA TYR A 100 -21.65 36.78 30.86
C TYR A 100 -22.57 36.34 29.71
N LYS A 101 -23.17 37.29 29.00
CA LYS A 101 -24.05 37.00 27.84
C LYS A 101 -23.33 36.28 26.73
N TYR A 102 -22.03 36.57 26.49
CA TYR A 102 -21.19 35.85 25.53
C TYR A 102 -20.93 34.40 25.95
N SER A 103 -20.51 34.19 27.20
CA SER A 103 -20.15 32.88 27.73
C SER A 103 -21.34 31.90 27.76
N PHE A 104 -22.53 32.43 28.10
CA PHE A 104 -23.76 31.64 28.16
C PHE A 104 -24.61 31.73 26.90
N ARG A 105 -24.13 32.41 25.83
CA ARG A 105 -24.82 32.56 24.55
C ARG A 105 -26.24 33.13 24.69
N LEU A 106 -26.45 34.03 25.62
CA LEU A 106 -27.77 34.65 25.88
C LEU A 106 -28.09 35.64 24.79
N PHE A 107 -29.34 35.60 24.28
CA PHE A 107 -29.84 36.55 23.33
C PHE A 107 -30.15 37.89 24.01
N ASP A 108 -29.78 38.98 23.36
CA ASP A 108 -30.02 40.35 23.83
C ASP A 108 -30.83 41.14 22.79
N GLU A 109 -32.08 41.43 23.13
CA GLU A 109 -33.00 42.16 22.26
C GLU A 109 -32.47 43.57 21.85
N SER A 110 -31.68 44.21 22.74
CA SER A 110 -31.12 45.52 22.46
C SER A 110 -29.99 45.55 21.43
N GLN A 111 -29.40 44.38 21.17
CA GLN A 111 -28.26 44.19 20.24
C GLN A 111 -28.64 43.33 19.03
N LYS A 112 -29.93 43.15 18.78
CA LYS A 112 -30.38 42.31 17.68
C LYS A 112 -30.14 42.92 16.30
N ASN A 113 -29.73 42.11 15.40
CA ASN A 113 -29.66 42.35 13.96
C ASN A 113 -30.59 41.37 13.25
N VAL A 114 -31.31 41.82 12.23
CA VAL A 114 -32.15 40.95 11.41
C VAL A 114 -31.38 40.64 10.12
N LEU A 115 -30.95 39.40 9.99
CA LEU A 115 -30.20 38.92 8.85
C LEU A 115 -31.00 37.89 8.07
N GLY A 116 -31.02 38.03 6.74
CA GLY A 116 -31.56 36.99 5.87
C GLY A 116 -30.64 35.76 5.85
N ILE A 117 -31.18 34.60 5.44
CA ILE A 117 -30.43 33.33 5.44
C ILE A 117 -29.13 33.43 4.65
N GLU A 118 -29.09 34.13 3.51
CA GLU A 118 -27.91 34.30 2.69
C GLU A 118 -26.87 35.21 3.38
N GLU A 119 -27.32 36.29 4.03
CA GLU A 119 -26.47 37.21 4.79
C GLU A 119 -25.85 36.47 5.98
N LEU A 120 -26.65 35.66 6.70
CA LEU A 120 -26.17 34.89 7.84
C LEU A 120 -25.17 33.83 7.41
N THR A 121 -25.43 33.10 6.32
CA THR A 121 -24.55 32.09 5.79
C THR A 121 -23.22 32.66 5.28
N SER A 122 -23.24 33.91 4.76
CA SER A 122 -22.02 34.61 4.32
C SER A 122 -21.13 35.00 5.49
N ILE A 123 -21.73 35.32 6.66
CA ILE A 123 -20.99 35.72 7.87
C ILE A 123 -20.54 34.52 8.69
N PHE A 124 -21.38 33.46 8.76
CA PHE A 124 -21.13 32.26 9.55
C PHE A 124 -21.42 31.03 8.74
N HIS A 125 -20.35 30.28 8.38
CA HIS A 125 -20.43 29.00 7.73
C HIS A 125 -19.34 28.06 8.26
N PHE A 126 -19.54 26.76 8.12
CA PHE A 126 -18.50 25.78 8.42
C PHE A 126 -17.38 25.88 7.38
N PRO A 127 -16.11 25.63 7.77
CA PRO A 127 -15.01 25.55 6.82
C PRO A 127 -15.30 24.52 5.74
N THR A 128 -15.08 24.89 4.49
CA THR A 128 -15.15 23.93 3.38
C THR A 128 -13.83 23.18 3.24
N PRO A 129 -13.79 22.01 2.58
CA PRO A 129 -12.55 21.27 2.32
C PRO A 129 -11.48 22.09 1.59
N LEU A 130 -11.89 23.15 0.88
CA LEU A 130 -10.99 24.06 0.15
C LEU A 130 -10.38 25.14 1.06
N THR A 131 -10.94 25.36 2.26
CA THR A 131 -10.50 26.40 3.18
C THR A 131 -9.58 25.80 4.24
N LYS A 132 -8.26 26.06 4.12
CA LYS A 132 -7.30 25.70 5.18
C LYS A 132 -7.46 26.66 6.35
N THR A 133 -8.19 26.25 7.38
CA THR A 133 -8.37 27.04 8.60
C THR A 133 -7.40 26.49 9.66
N PRO A 134 -6.47 27.31 10.18
CA PRO A 134 -5.59 26.90 11.28
C PRO A 134 -6.43 26.45 12.49
N ASN A 135 -5.98 25.38 13.16
CA ASN A 135 -6.58 24.84 14.38
C ASN A 135 -8.02 24.27 14.28
N ILE A 136 -8.58 24.14 13.08
CA ILE A 136 -9.79 23.35 12.87
C ILE A 136 -9.39 22.03 12.24
N SER A 137 -9.31 20.97 13.04
CA SER A 137 -9.21 19.61 12.56
C SER A 137 -10.59 19.16 12.09
N GLY A 138 -10.90 19.37 10.82
CA GLY A 138 -12.05 18.73 10.21
C GLY A 138 -11.80 17.23 10.12
N VAL A 139 -12.81 16.42 10.38
CA VAL A 139 -12.78 15.01 9.99
C VAL A 139 -12.76 14.99 8.47
N LYS A 140 -11.57 14.74 7.89
CA LYS A 140 -11.36 14.79 6.44
C LYS A 140 -12.01 13.61 5.73
N SER A 141 -12.17 12.49 6.44
CA SER A 141 -12.73 11.26 5.91
C SER A 141 -13.90 10.77 6.77
N LYS A 142 -14.88 10.17 6.11
CA LYS A 142 -16.06 9.57 6.76
C LYS A 142 -15.62 8.44 7.70
N VAL A 143 -16.32 8.31 8.84
CA VAL A 143 -16.14 7.22 9.80
C VAL A 143 -17.38 6.35 9.86
N SER A 144 -17.21 5.06 10.11
CA SER A 144 -18.29 4.08 10.23
C SER A 144 -18.05 3.17 11.42
N ALA A 145 -19.13 2.74 12.07
CA ALA A 145 -19.04 1.75 13.14
C ALA A 145 -18.54 0.41 12.59
N PRO A 146 -17.70 -0.32 13.33
CA PRO A 146 -17.33 -1.67 12.98
C PRO A 146 -18.52 -2.61 13.15
N PRO A 147 -18.57 -3.75 12.44
CA PRO A 147 -19.59 -4.77 12.64
C PRO A 147 -19.66 -5.24 14.11
N THR A 148 -20.86 -5.66 14.54
CA THR A 148 -21.07 -6.10 15.91
C THR A 148 -20.33 -7.40 16.25
N ASN A 149 -20.10 -8.25 15.24
CA ASN A 149 -19.44 -9.55 15.33
C ASN A 149 -17.91 -9.49 15.13
N ILE A 150 -17.27 -8.31 15.32
CA ILE A 150 -15.81 -8.19 15.29
C ILE A 150 -15.19 -9.14 16.32
N PRO A 151 -14.20 -9.96 15.91
CA PRO A 151 -13.47 -10.84 16.82
C PRO A 151 -12.84 -10.07 17.98
N LYS A 152 -12.79 -10.71 19.15
CA LYS A 152 -12.15 -10.14 20.35
C LYS A 152 -10.69 -10.59 20.49
N GLU A 153 -10.25 -11.53 19.67
CA GLU A 153 -8.92 -12.11 19.66
C GLU A 153 -8.46 -12.41 18.23
N GLY A 154 -7.18 -12.60 18.04
CA GLY A 154 -6.53 -12.82 16.74
C GLY A 154 -5.40 -11.82 16.51
N LEU A 155 -5.09 -11.53 15.25
CA LEU A 155 -4.11 -10.51 14.89
C LEU A 155 -4.74 -9.12 14.97
N LEU A 156 -4.12 -8.21 15.71
CA LEU A 156 -4.59 -6.83 15.89
C LEU A 156 -4.20 -5.98 14.67
N LEU A 157 -5.20 -5.44 13.97
CA LEU A 157 -5.01 -4.55 12.82
C LEU A 157 -4.90 -3.07 13.23
N GLY A 158 -5.51 -2.70 14.34
CA GLY A 158 -5.61 -1.34 14.83
C GLY A 158 -6.88 -1.15 15.65
N TYR A 159 -7.40 0.07 15.66
CA TYR A 159 -8.63 0.38 16.40
C TYR A 159 -9.57 1.27 15.58
N ASN A 160 -10.86 1.11 15.82
CA ASN A 160 -11.89 2.00 15.32
C ASN A 160 -12.29 3.00 16.42
N ILE A 161 -12.56 4.25 16.03
CA ILE A 161 -13.21 5.23 16.91
C ILE A 161 -14.51 5.64 16.24
N TYR A 162 -15.61 5.32 16.88
CA TYR A 162 -16.93 5.72 16.41
C TYR A 162 -17.78 6.23 17.59
N ARG A 163 -18.29 7.47 17.49
CA ARG A 163 -19.06 8.15 18.55
C ARG A 163 -18.35 8.11 19.92
N GLU A 164 -17.03 8.42 19.91
CA GLU A 164 -16.15 8.43 21.11
C GLU A 164 -15.83 7.06 21.70
N GLU A 165 -16.45 5.98 21.21
CA GLU A 165 -16.11 4.62 21.61
C GLU A 165 -14.90 4.12 20.80
N LYS A 166 -13.86 3.68 21.51
CA LYS A 166 -12.68 3.03 20.93
C LYS A 166 -12.82 1.52 21.00
N LYS A 167 -12.69 0.83 19.87
CA LYS A 167 -12.76 -0.63 19.77
C LYS A 167 -11.56 -1.17 19.00
N ASP A 168 -10.83 -2.11 19.61
CA ASP A 168 -9.75 -2.82 18.94
C ASP A 168 -10.29 -3.79 17.89
N ILE A 169 -9.61 -3.87 16.75
CA ILE A 169 -10.04 -4.64 15.59
C ILE A 169 -9.06 -5.77 15.33
N TYR A 170 -9.55 -6.99 15.49
CA TYR A 170 -8.78 -8.22 15.28
C TYR A 170 -9.28 -8.97 14.03
N ILE A 171 -8.39 -9.75 13.41
CA ILE A 171 -8.72 -10.70 12.37
C ILE A 171 -8.34 -12.12 12.81
N LYS A 172 -9.26 -13.07 12.64
CA LYS A 172 -9.01 -14.47 12.98
C LYS A 172 -8.07 -15.14 12.00
N LYS A 173 -7.36 -16.15 12.48
CA LYS A 173 -6.42 -16.96 11.69
C LYS A 173 -7.06 -17.59 10.46
N ASP A 174 -8.26 -18.15 10.59
CA ASP A 174 -8.98 -18.80 9.48
C ASP A 174 -9.40 -17.83 8.39
N ASP A 175 -9.81 -16.61 8.75
CA ASP A 175 -10.20 -15.58 7.80
C ASP A 175 -8.98 -15.02 7.03
N ARG A 176 -7.79 -14.99 7.67
CA ARG A 176 -6.53 -14.58 7.05
C ARG A 176 -6.05 -15.52 5.95
N ARG A 177 -6.44 -16.80 5.98
CA ARG A 177 -6.10 -17.77 4.93
C ARG A 177 -6.67 -17.43 3.56
N ARG A 178 -7.60 -16.45 3.49
CA ARG A 178 -8.16 -15.93 2.23
C ARG A 178 -7.44 -14.68 1.74
N HIS A 179 -6.19 -14.50 2.11
CA HIS A 179 -5.33 -13.42 1.67
C HIS A 179 -5.79 -12.02 2.11
N MET A 180 -4.90 -11.06 2.05
CA MET A 180 -5.18 -9.65 2.34
C MET A 180 -4.51 -8.76 1.30
N TYR A 181 -5.27 -7.81 0.77
CA TYR A 181 -4.80 -6.80 -0.16
C TYR A 181 -4.78 -5.43 0.50
N ILE A 182 -3.65 -4.74 0.43
CA ILE A 182 -3.41 -3.44 1.04
C ILE A 182 -2.97 -2.46 -0.05
N ILE A 183 -3.73 -1.36 -0.20
CA ILE A 183 -3.41 -0.34 -1.19
C ILE A 183 -3.37 1.05 -0.58
N GLY A 184 -2.54 1.93 -1.14
CA GLY A 184 -2.49 3.35 -0.77
C GLY A 184 -1.20 4.04 -1.19
N GLN A 185 -1.22 5.35 -1.22
CA GLN A 185 -0.07 6.19 -1.57
C GLN A 185 1.10 6.01 -0.59
N THR A 186 2.29 6.42 -1.01
CA THR A 186 3.49 6.44 -0.16
C THR A 186 3.28 7.33 1.07
N GLY A 187 3.78 6.89 2.22
CA GLY A 187 3.70 7.64 3.49
C GLY A 187 2.33 7.63 4.17
N THR A 188 1.36 6.84 3.69
CA THR A 188 0.02 6.75 4.30
C THR A 188 -0.07 5.79 5.49
N GLY A 189 0.93 4.88 5.66
CA GLY A 189 1.00 3.95 6.80
C GLY A 189 0.96 2.47 6.43
N LYS A 190 1.02 2.09 5.14
CA LYS A 190 1.03 0.69 4.69
C LYS A 190 2.14 -0.14 5.33
N SER A 191 3.40 0.31 5.21
CA SER A 191 4.56 -0.42 5.74
C SER A 191 4.50 -0.54 7.27
N SER A 192 3.93 0.46 7.98
CA SER A 192 3.68 0.38 9.42
C SER A 192 2.67 -0.72 9.78
N LEU A 193 1.62 -0.88 8.97
CA LEU A 193 0.66 -1.97 9.15
C LEU A 193 1.30 -3.32 8.88
N LEU A 194 2.05 -3.48 7.77
CA LEU A 194 2.77 -4.72 7.44
C LEU A 194 3.75 -5.11 8.55
N SER A 195 4.60 -4.16 9.02
CA SER A 195 5.54 -4.40 10.12
C SER A 195 4.81 -4.83 11.40
N SER A 196 3.73 -4.13 11.77
CA SER A 196 2.95 -4.46 12.98
C SER A 196 2.35 -5.86 12.90
N MET A 197 1.80 -6.25 11.74
CA MET A 197 1.22 -7.58 11.53
C MET A 197 2.30 -8.66 11.57
N ALA A 198 3.41 -8.48 10.85
CA ALA A 198 4.51 -9.43 10.80
C ALA A 198 5.16 -9.65 12.18
N LEU A 199 5.39 -8.58 12.94
CA LEU A 199 5.94 -8.69 14.31
C LEU A 199 5.02 -9.43 15.27
N GLN A 200 3.70 -9.28 15.13
CA GLN A 200 2.74 -10.05 15.91
C GLN A 200 2.79 -11.53 15.53
N ASP A 201 2.85 -11.86 14.23
CA ASP A 201 2.97 -13.25 13.78
C ASP A 201 4.27 -13.89 14.31
N ILE A 202 5.40 -13.19 14.19
CA ILE A 202 6.68 -13.65 14.72
C ILE A 202 6.58 -13.95 16.22
N LYS A 203 6.04 -13.01 16.99
CA LYS A 203 5.87 -13.15 18.43
C LYS A 203 4.93 -14.30 18.81
N ASN A 204 3.91 -14.56 17.99
CA ASN A 204 2.95 -15.65 18.19
C ASN A 204 3.49 -17.02 17.73
N GLY A 205 4.76 -17.11 17.31
CA GLY A 205 5.37 -18.36 16.86
C GLY A 205 4.92 -18.82 15.49
N GLU A 206 4.36 -17.94 14.65
CA GLU A 206 3.98 -18.27 13.30
C GLU A 206 5.16 -18.16 12.32
N GLY A 207 5.06 -18.89 11.20
CA GLY A 207 6.00 -18.79 10.09
C GLY A 207 5.64 -17.59 9.19
N ILE A 208 6.63 -16.79 8.84
CA ILE A 208 6.44 -15.69 7.91
C ILE A 208 7.51 -15.64 6.82
N GLY A 209 7.11 -15.12 5.65
CA GLY A 209 8.02 -14.59 4.64
C GLY A 209 7.75 -13.10 4.47
N MET A 210 8.80 -12.28 4.38
CA MET A 210 8.70 -10.85 4.07
C MET A 210 9.59 -10.51 2.91
N LEU A 211 9.00 -10.04 1.80
CA LEU A 211 9.73 -9.54 0.63
C LEU A 211 9.66 -8.01 0.60
N ASP A 212 10.83 -7.38 0.71
CA ASP A 212 10.96 -5.94 0.71
C ASP A 212 11.94 -5.48 -0.39
N PRO A 213 11.49 -4.74 -1.42
CA PRO A 213 12.37 -4.24 -2.47
C PRO A 213 13.28 -3.10 -2.03
N HIS A 214 13.00 -2.46 -0.89
CA HIS A 214 13.78 -1.32 -0.39
C HIS A 214 14.72 -1.69 0.75
N GLY A 215 14.34 -2.63 1.61
CA GLY A 215 15.10 -3.09 2.76
C GLY A 215 14.74 -2.43 4.09
N ASP A 216 14.08 -1.27 4.07
CA ASP A 216 13.74 -0.50 5.27
C ASP A 216 12.78 -1.25 6.20
N LEU A 217 11.83 -2.00 5.61
CA LEU A 217 10.86 -2.80 6.36
C LEU A 217 11.52 -4.00 7.05
N ILE A 218 12.50 -4.62 6.39
CA ILE A 218 13.31 -5.70 6.98
C ILE A 218 14.12 -5.17 8.17
N ASP A 219 14.74 -4.00 8.03
CA ASP A 219 15.52 -3.37 9.10
C ASP A 219 14.63 -3.00 10.29
N ASP A 220 13.42 -2.51 10.02
CA ASP A 220 12.45 -2.23 11.07
C ASP A 220 12.02 -3.50 11.82
N ILE A 221 11.78 -4.61 11.13
CA ILE A 221 11.44 -5.90 11.75
C ILE A 221 12.60 -6.44 12.58
N LEU A 222 13.82 -6.46 12.01
CA LEU A 222 15.02 -6.94 12.71
C LEU A 222 15.30 -6.13 13.99
N SER A 223 15.07 -4.80 13.95
CA SER A 223 15.24 -3.91 15.11
C SER A 223 14.30 -4.19 16.28
N LYS A 224 13.26 -4.99 16.06
CA LYS A 224 12.19 -5.31 17.03
C LYS A 224 12.02 -6.82 17.22
N MET A 225 12.98 -7.60 16.74
CA MET A 225 12.92 -9.06 16.75
C MET A 225 12.90 -9.59 18.19
N PRO A 226 11.95 -10.46 18.57
CA PRO A 226 11.98 -11.15 19.86
C PRO A 226 13.20 -12.08 19.95
N GLU A 227 13.87 -12.11 21.10
CA GLU A 227 15.06 -12.93 21.32
C GLU A 227 14.81 -14.41 21.04
N GLU A 228 13.64 -14.91 21.40
CA GLU A 228 13.24 -16.32 21.24
C GLU A 228 13.09 -16.75 19.78
N ARG A 229 13.03 -15.76 18.85
CA ARG A 229 12.84 -16.03 17.42
C ARG A 229 14.08 -15.72 16.57
N ILE A 230 15.19 -15.31 17.19
CA ILE A 230 16.43 -14.96 16.45
C ILE A 230 16.98 -16.20 15.70
N GLU A 231 16.96 -17.39 16.31
CA GLU A 231 17.43 -18.63 15.70
C GLU A 231 16.51 -19.16 14.56
N ASP A 232 15.29 -18.63 14.48
CA ASP A 232 14.35 -18.99 13.42
C ASP A 232 14.48 -18.09 12.18
N ILE A 233 15.31 -17.06 12.24
CA ILE A 233 15.52 -16.16 11.12
C ILE A 233 16.23 -16.92 9.98
N VAL A 234 15.75 -16.69 8.77
CA VAL A 234 16.46 -16.97 7.52
C VAL A 234 16.51 -15.63 6.76
N LEU A 235 17.69 -15.01 6.77
CA LEU A 235 17.86 -13.70 6.16
C LEU A 235 18.50 -13.84 4.77
N PHE A 236 17.78 -13.40 3.74
CA PHE A 236 18.30 -13.23 2.40
C PHE A 236 18.67 -11.77 2.17
N ASP A 237 19.94 -11.45 2.30
CA ASP A 237 20.49 -10.12 2.02
C ASP A 237 21.62 -10.22 0.99
N PRO A 238 21.35 -9.89 -0.28
CA PRO A 238 22.30 -9.98 -1.38
C PRO A 238 23.33 -8.83 -1.42
N THR A 239 23.28 -7.91 -0.48
CA THR A 239 24.09 -6.67 -0.54
C THR A 239 25.50 -6.79 0.03
N ASN A 240 25.83 -7.91 0.67
CA ASN A 240 27.16 -8.16 1.21
C ASN A 240 28.11 -8.64 0.08
N LEU A 241 29.14 -7.86 -0.21
CA LEU A 241 30.11 -8.16 -1.26
C LEU A 241 31.21 -9.14 -0.83
N GLU A 242 31.43 -9.32 0.46
CA GLU A 242 32.47 -10.22 0.98
C GLU A 242 31.95 -11.64 1.17
N ARG A 243 30.70 -11.75 1.56
CA ARG A 243 30.05 -13.03 1.84
C ARG A 243 28.67 -13.08 1.15
N SER A 244 28.39 -14.17 0.49
CA SER A 244 27.17 -14.30 -0.31
C SER A 244 26.33 -15.53 0.09
N ILE A 245 25.03 -15.33 0.12
CA ILE A 245 24.03 -16.39 0.29
C ILE A 245 23.76 -17.03 -1.07
N GLY A 246 23.74 -18.35 -1.12
CA GLY A 246 23.47 -19.11 -2.34
C GLY A 246 21.96 -19.25 -2.60
N LEU A 247 21.57 -19.05 -3.86
CA LEU A 247 20.25 -19.36 -4.38
C LEU A 247 20.39 -20.01 -5.75
N ASN A 248 20.35 -21.34 -5.80
CA ASN A 248 20.33 -22.04 -7.08
C ASN A 248 18.89 -22.07 -7.63
N MET A 249 18.72 -21.37 -8.74
CA MET A 249 17.42 -21.23 -9.39
C MET A 249 16.93 -22.52 -10.01
N LEU A 250 17.86 -23.45 -10.40
CA LEU A 250 17.57 -24.74 -11.01
C LEU A 250 17.46 -25.88 -9.99
N GLU A 251 17.70 -25.63 -8.72
CA GLU A 251 17.60 -26.64 -7.67
C GLU A 251 16.17 -27.12 -7.51
N TYR A 252 15.98 -28.46 -7.48
CA TYR A 252 14.70 -29.11 -7.23
C TYR A 252 14.89 -30.31 -6.30
N ASP A 253 13.80 -30.78 -5.71
CA ASP A 253 13.82 -32.00 -4.89
C ASP A 253 13.74 -33.24 -5.80
N PRO A 254 14.74 -34.11 -5.82
CA PRO A 254 14.73 -35.31 -6.67
C PRO A 254 13.55 -36.27 -6.41
N ARG A 255 12.90 -36.16 -5.24
CA ARG A 255 11.69 -36.93 -4.93
C ARG A 255 10.48 -36.46 -5.73
N PHE A 256 10.52 -35.24 -6.26
CA PHE A 256 9.45 -34.60 -7.04
C PHE A 256 9.99 -34.14 -8.40
N PRO A 257 10.29 -35.05 -9.33
CA PRO A 257 10.94 -34.71 -10.62
C PRO A 257 10.07 -33.79 -11.51
N GLU A 258 8.77 -33.73 -11.29
CA GLU A 258 7.84 -32.81 -11.96
C GLU A 258 8.15 -31.33 -11.66
N GLN A 259 8.85 -31.04 -10.57
CA GLN A 259 9.31 -29.69 -10.25
C GLN A 259 10.22 -29.13 -11.33
N LYS A 260 10.95 -29.94 -12.08
CA LYS A 260 11.78 -29.48 -13.21
C LYS A 260 10.95 -28.71 -14.23
N THR A 261 9.82 -29.26 -14.64
CA THR A 261 8.92 -28.63 -15.62
C THR A 261 8.36 -27.31 -15.07
N PHE A 262 7.97 -27.29 -13.81
CA PHE A 262 7.49 -26.06 -13.16
C PHE A 262 8.58 -24.99 -13.13
N ILE A 263 9.79 -25.32 -12.69
CA ILE A 263 10.92 -24.37 -12.61
C ILE A 263 11.25 -23.80 -13.98
N VAL A 264 11.30 -24.64 -15.02
CA VAL A 264 11.58 -24.19 -16.38
C VAL A 264 10.47 -23.26 -16.89
N ASN A 265 9.20 -23.61 -16.68
CA ASN A 265 8.08 -22.74 -17.05
C ASN A 265 8.15 -21.39 -16.33
N GLU A 266 8.42 -21.39 -15.03
CA GLU A 266 8.56 -20.16 -14.26
C GLU A 266 9.74 -19.31 -14.73
N MET A 267 10.87 -19.94 -15.05
CA MET A 267 12.02 -19.20 -15.58
C MET A 267 11.68 -18.50 -16.90
N ILE A 268 10.95 -19.16 -17.80
CA ILE A 268 10.48 -18.54 -19.04
C ILE A 268 9.50 -17.41 -18.76
N ASN A 269 8.53 -17.60 -17.85
CA ASN A 269 7.58 -16.55 -17.45
C ASN A 269 8.29 -15.33 -16.82
N ILE A 270 9.32 -15.57 -16.01
CA ILE A 270 10.13 -14.52 -15.40
C ILE A 270 10.90 -13.75 -16.48
N LEU A 271 11.53 -14.44 -17.42
CA LEU A 271 12.24 -13.81 -18.52
C LEU A 271 11.28 -13.04 -19.45
N ASP A 272 10.07 -13.57 -19.68
CA ASP A 272 9.03 -12.86 -20.45
C ASP A 272 8.63 -11.56 -19.76
N LYS A 273 8.39 -11.60 -18.44
CA LYS A 273 8.08 -10.39 -17.66
C LYS A 273 9.21 -9.36 -17.67
N LEU A 274 10.48 -9.80 -17.60
CA LEU A 274 11.63 -8.90 -17.52
C LEU A 274 12.04 -8.30 -18.87
N TYR A 275 11.78 -9.01 -19.97
CA TYR A 275 12.29 -8.65 -21.31
C TYR A 275 11.22 -8.52 -22.37
N ASP A 276 9.94 -8.75 -22.06
CA ASP A 276 8.86 -8.83 -23.06
C ASP A 276 9.24 -9.77 -24.21
N LEU A 277 9.36 -11.05 -23.91
CA LEU A 277 9.80 -12.05 -24.89
C LEU A 277 8.89 -12.16 -26.10
N ARG A 278 7.65 -11.75 -26.00
CA ARG A 278 6.73 -11.67 -27.15
C ARG A 278 7.23 -10.70 -28.21
N GLN A 279 7.85 -9.59 -27.81
CA GLN A 279 8.42 -8.60 -28.72
C GLN A 279 9.91 -8.85 -28.98
N THR A 280 10.68 -9.29 -27.97
CA THR A 280 12.14 -9.36 -28.03
C THR A 280 12.71 -10.77 -28.11
N GLY A 281 11.89 -11.84 -27.97
CA GLY A 281 12.33 -13.22 -27.85
C GLY A 281 11.73 -14.16 -28.89
N GLY A 282 10.45 -14.20 -28.99
CA GLY A 282 9.72 -15.11 -29.87
C GLY A 282 9.84 -16.60 -29.50
N PRO A 283 9.14 -17.50 -30.25
CA PRO A 283 9.10 -18.94 -29.97
C PRO A 283 10.46 -19.63 -30.00
N MET A 284 11.38 -19.14 -30.82
CA MET A 284 12.72 -19.72 -30.93
C MET A 284 13.54 -19.52 -29.66
N PHE A 285 13.49 -18.31 -29.06
CA PHE A 285 14.13 -18.07 -27.77
C PHE A 285 13.61 -19.04 -26.72
N GLU A 286 12.29 -19.16 -26.59
CA GLU A 286 11.65 -20.03 -25.61
C GLU A 286 12.09 -21.49 -25.81
N GLN A 287 12.08 -21.97 -27.04
CA GLN A 287 12.43 -23.36 -27.38
C GLN A 287 13.88 -23.68 -26.97
N TYR A 288 14.85 -22.85 -27.34
CA TYR A 288 16.26 -23.07 -26.99
C TYR A 288 16.53 -22.91 -25.49
N ALA A 289 15.99 -21.86 -24.86
CA ALA A 289 16.17 -21.62 -23.44
C ALA A 289 15.55 -22.77 -22.61
N ARG A 290 14.35 -23.22 -22.96
CA ARG A 290 13.66 -24.34 -22.32
C ARG A 290 14.47 -25.63 -22.39
N ASN A 291 14.96 -25.98 -23.59
CA ASN A 291 15.75 -27.20 -23.77
C ASN A 291 17.14 -27.12 -23.11
N ALA A 292 17.75 -25.92 -23.02
CA ALA A 292 18.98 -25.72 -22.28
C ALA A 292 18.78 -25.91 -20.76
N LEU A 293 17.74 -25.31 -20.20
CA LEU A 293 17.38 -25.49 -18.80
C LEU A 293 17.05 -26.93 -18.45
N MET A 294 16.22 -27.59 -19.26
CA MET A 294 15.88 -29.00 -19.07
C MET A 294 17.08 -29.92 -19.13
N LEU A 295 18.03 -29.69 -20.06
CA LEU A 295 19.26 -30.46 -20.18
C LEU A 295 20.16 -30.34 -18.94
N LEU A 296 20.30 -29.12 -18.40
CA LEU A 296 21.07 -28.87 -17.17
C LEU A 296 20.45 -29.52 -15.92
N MET A 297 19.15 -29.74 -15.91
CA MET A 297 18.42 -30.31 -14.77
C MET A 297 18.15 -31.79 -14.91
N ASP A 298 18.58 -32.47 -16.00
CA ASP A 298 18.15 -33.85 -16.26
C ASP A 298 18.87 -34.87 -15.39
N ASP A 299 20.19 -34.73 -15.14
CA ASP A 299 20.93 -35.61 -14.22
C ASP A 299 20.91 -35.05 -12.79
N PRO A 300 20.20 -35.68 -11.83
CA PRO A 300 20.15 -35.21 -10.44
C PRO A 300 21.49 -35.36 -9.69
N ASN A 301 22.46 -36.08 -10.24
CA ASN A 301 23.78 -36.22 -9.62
C ASN A 301 24.74 -35.10 -10.01
N GLU A 302 24.46 -34.37 -11.09
CA GLU A 302 25.23 -33.19 -11.52
C GLU A 302 24.40 -31.93 -11.40
N ILE A 303 24.67 -31.12 -10.35
CA ILE A 303 23.91 -29.94 -10.08
C ILE A 303 24.56 -28.74 -10.79
N TYR A 304 23.85 -28.17 -11.74
CA TYR A 304 24.24 -26.98 -12.49
C TYR A 304 23.45 -25.74 -12.02
N THR A 305 23.85 -24.58 -12.53
CA THR A 305 23.24 -23.29 -12.25
C THR A 305 22.91 -22.57 -13.55
N LEU A 306 22.35 -21.37 -13.49
CA LEU A 306 22.16 -20.51 -14.67
C LEU A 306 23.50 -20.11 -15.33
N MET A 307 24.60 -20.21 -14.62
CA MET A 307 25.94 -19.87 -15.13
C MET A 307 26.38 -20.77 -16.30
N GLU A 308 25.85 -21.97 -16.41
CA GLU A 308 26.19 -22.96 -17.43
C GLU A 308 25.33 -22.85 -18.70
N ILE A 309 24.29 -22.00 -18.74
CA ILE A 309 23.44 -21.82 -19.93
C ILE A 309 24.23 -21.38 -21.18
N PRO A 310 25.11 -20.34 -21.09
CA PRO A 310 25.92 -19.97 -22.24
C PRO A 310 26.81 -21.11 -22.74
N LYS A 311 27.30 -21.96 -21.84
CA LYS A 311 28.14 -23.11 -22.17
C LYS A 311 27.36 -24.21 -22.87
N VAL A 312 26.13 -24.52 -22.45
CA VAL A 312 25.24 -25.45 -23.17
C VAL A 312 25.03 -25.02 -24.62
N LEU A 313 24.90 -23.73 -24.84
CA LEU A 313 24.62 -23.18 -26.16
C LEU A 313 25.86 -23.07 -27.07
N ALA A 314 27.03 -22.76 -26.50
CA ALA A 314 28.24 -22.43 -27.27
C ALA A 314 29.30 -23.55 -27.33
N ASP A 315 29.33 -24.50 -26.36
CA ASP A 315 30.34 -25.54 -26.24
C ASP A 315 29.76 -26.91 -26.61
N ASP A 316 30.14 -27.42 -27.77
CA ASP A 316 29.67 -28.69 -28.27
C ASP A 316 30.11 -29.88 -27.42
N ASN A 317 31.33 -29.85 -26.85
CA ASN A 317 31.84 -30.95 -26.04
C ASN A 317 31.08 -31.02 -24.71
N PHE A 318 30.84 -29.89 -24.08
CA PHE A 318 30.02 -29.80 -22.88
C PHE A 318 28.61 -30.33 -23.15
N ARG A 319 27.97 -29.88 -24.23
CA ARG A 319 26.64 -30.30 -24.63
C ARG A 319 26.57 -31.82 -24.89
N LYS A 320 27.53 -32.37 -25.65
CA LYS A 320 27.59 -33.81 -25.92
C LYS A 320 27.76 -34.63 -24.64
N ARG A 321 28.54 -34.16 -23.68
CA ARG A 321 28.70 -34.82 -22.38
C ARG A 321 27.36 -34.85 -21.63
N LEU A 322 26.61 -33.74 -21.58
CA LEU A 322 25.29 -33.72 -20.95
C LEU A 322 24.30 -34.64 -21.67
N LEU A 323 24.29 -34.63 -23.03
CA LEU A 323 23.41 -35.48 -23.84
C LEU A 323 23.68 -36.96 -23.65
N SER A 324 24.95 -37.38 -23.39
CA SER A 324 25.29 -38.78 -23.13
C SER A 324 24.63 -39.32 -21.84
N LYS A 325 24.31 -38.43 -20.88
CA LYS A 325 23.65 -38.74 -19.60
C LYS A 325 22.15 -38.42 -19.60
N CYS A 326 21.68 -37.70 -20.64
CA CYS A 326 20.31 -37.23 -20.72
C CYS A 326 19.32 -38.40 -20.88
N LYS A 327 18.33 -38.43 -19.95
CA LYS A 327 17.25 -39.45 -19.94
C LYS A 327 16.00 -38.96 -20.68
N ASN A 328 15.82 -37.64 -20.80
CA ASN A 328 14.68 -37.06 -21.49
C ASN A 328 14.90 -37.13 -23.02
N PHE A 329 14.19 -38.06 -23.65
CA PHE A 329 14.35 -38.31 -25.10
C PHE A 329 13.94 -37.09 -25.96
N LEU A 330 12.98 -36.27 -25.54
CA LEU A 330 12.55 -35.07 -26.29
C LEU A 330 13.64 -34.00 -26.26
N VAL A 331 14.27 -33.77 -25.12
CA VAL A 331 15.41 -32.86 -24.98
C VAL A 331 16.59 -33.35 -25.83
N LYS A 332 16.86 -34.65 -25.80
CA LYS A 332 17.92 -35.28 -26.61
C LYS A 332 17.64 -35.11 -28.10
N GLU A 333 16.41 -35.44 -28.54
CA GLU A 333 16.00 -35.27 -29.94
C GLU A 333 16.09 -33.80 -30.42
N PHE A 334 15.70 -32.85 -29.57
CA PHE A 334 15.85 -31.43 -29.91
C PHE A 334 17.31 -31.08 -30.23
N TRP A 335 18.24 -31.42 -29.34
CA TRP A 335 19.65 -31.07 -29.49
C TRP A 335 20.36 -31.83 -30.60
N GLU A 336 20.02 -33.10 -30.83
CA GLU A 336 20.66 -33.97 -31.84
C GLU A 336 20.09 -33.76 -33.24
N LYS A 337 18.81 -33.37 -33.38
CA LYS A 337 18.14 -33.31 -34.67
C LYS A 337 17.60 -31.94 -35.07
N GLN A 338 17.12 -31.16 -34.12
CA GLN A 338 16.40 -29.92 -34.44
C GLN A 338 17.27 -28.66 -34.28
N ALA A 339 18.10 -28.58 -33.25
CA ALA A 339 18.87 -27.38 -32.91
C ALA A 339 19.84 -26.96 -34.04
N GLU A 340 20.34 -27.89 -34.86
CA GLU A 340 21.25 -27.61 -35.97
C GLU A 340 20.56 -27.56 -37.31
N GLN A 341 19.38 -28.17 -37.48
CA GLN A 341 18.70 -28.28 -38.79
C GLN A 341 17.88 -27.05 -39.19
N ALA A 342 17.44 -26.25 -38.26
CA ALA A 342 16.53 -25.11 -38.49
C ALA A 342 17.15 -23.96 -39.36
N GLY A 343 18.40 -24.08 -39.78
CA GLY A 343 19.08 -23.06 -40.63
C GLY A 343 20.53 -23.42 -41.02
N GLY A 344 20.92 -24.70 -40.99
CA GLY A 344 22.28 -25.17 -41.24
C GLY A 344 23.23 -24.97 -40.06
N GLU A 345 24.52 -25.27 -40.23
CA GLU A 345 25.57 -25.15 -39.17
C GLU A 345 25.68 -23.76 -38.53
N GLY A 346 25.11 -22.72 -39.14
CA GLY A 346 25.09 -21.38 -38.61
C GLY A 346 23.92 -21.04 -37.68
N ALA A 347 22.85 -21.85 -37.66
CA ALA A 347 21.61 -21.49 -36.97
C ALA A 347 21.80 -21.41 -35.46
N LEU A 348 22.38 -22.41 -34.84
CA LEU A 348 22.67 -22.43 -33.41
C LEU A 348 23.64 -21.28 -33.04
N ARG A 349 24.72 -21.08 -33.83
CA ARG A 349 25.68 -19.99 -33.57
C ARG A 349 25.04 -18.61 -33.61
N ASN A 350 24.06 -18.39 -34.48
CA ASN A 350 23.32 -17.13 -34.54
C ASN A 350 22.37 -16.96 -33.34
N MET A 351 21.85 -18.05 -32.80
CA MET A 351 20.95 -18.02 -31.64
C MET A 351 21.69 -17.82 -30.29
N VAL A 352 22.97 -18.21 -30.21
CA VAL A 352 23.76 -18.12 -28.96
C VAL A 352 23.78 -16.69 -28.41
N PRO A 353 24.23 -15.63 -29.14
CA PRO A 353 24.26 -14.28 -28.60
C PRO A 353 22.87 -13.77 -28.24
N TYR A 354 21.87 -14.14 -29.01
CA TYR A 354 20.49 -13.72 -28.82
C TYR A 354 19.89 -14.27 -27.51
N ILE A 355 20.19 -15.53 -27.17
CA ILE A 355 19.72 -16.16 -25.95
C ILE A 355 20.57 -15.75 -24.76
N THR A 356 21.90 -15.81 -24.89
CA THR A 356 22.82 -15.50 -23.78
C THR A 356 22.69 -14.08 -23.29
N SER A 357 22.39 -13.11 -24.19
CA SER A 357 22.19 -11.70 -23.83
C SER A 357 21.13 -11.48 -22.75
N LYS A 358 20.13 -12.36 -22.63
CA LYS A 358 19.09 -12.26 -21.60
C LYS A 358 19.58 -12.76 -20.23
N PHE A 359 20.61 -13.60 -20.19
CA PHE A 359 21.22 -14.13 -18.97
C PHE A 359 22.47 -13.34 -18.56
N ASP A 360 23.16 -12.72 -19.51
CA ASP A 360 24.43 -12.03 -19.27
C ASP A 360 24.32 -10.90 -18.24
N ASN A 361 23.20 -10.19 -18.20
CA ASN A 361 22.95 -9.16 -17.21
C ASN A 361 23.00 -9.68 -15.77
N PHE A 362 22.62 -10.92 -15.55
CA PHE A 362 22.64 -11.56 -14.24
C PHE A 362 23.98 -12.24 -13.96
N ILE A 363 24.55 -12.90 -14.97
CA ILE A 363 25.81 -13.65 -14.86
C ILE A 363 27.01 -12.70 -14.69
N SER A 364 27.01 -11.57 -15.37
CA SER A 364 28.09 -10.57 -15.30
C SER A 364 28.02 -9.67 -14.07
N ASN A 365 26.85 -9.56 -13.45
CA ASN A 365 26.68 -8.71 -12.27
C ASN A 365 27.38 -9.33 -11.05
N ASP A 366 28.19 -8.55 -10.35
CA ASP A 366 29.01 -9.01 -9.24
C ASP A 366 28.21 -9.53 -8.04
N TYR A 367 27.07 -8.91 -7.71
CA TYR A 367 26.20 -9.42 -6.65
C TYR A 367 25.52 -10.72 -7.07
N MET A 368 24.93 -10.70 -8.26
CA MET A 368 24.15 -11.83 -8.77
C MET A 368 24.99 -13.07 -8.99
N ARG A 369 26.20 -12.94 -9.59
CA ARG A 369 27.07 -14.06 -9.87
C ARG A 369 27.38 -14.91 -8.63
N SER A 370 27.68 -14.27 -7.51
CA SER A 370 27.98 -14.97 -6.26
C SER A 370 26.76 -15.65 -5.62
N ILE A 371 25.54 -15.16 -5.92
CA ILE A 371 24.28 -15.73 -5.44
C ILE A 371 23.89 -16.94 -6.30
N ILE A 372 23.72 -16.71 -7.62
CA ILE A 372 23.17 -17.69 -8.55
C ILE A 372 24.18 -18.72 -9.04
N GLY A 373 25.48 -18.48 -8.82
CA GLY A 373 26.56 -19.37 -9.22
C GLY A 373 26.86 -20.49 -8.22
N GLN A 374 26.24 -20.49 -7.05
CA GLN A 374 26.37 -21.58 -6.08
C GLN A 374 25.46 -22.75 -6.47
N THR A 375 25.99 -23.96 -6.45
CA THR A 375 25.24 -25.18 -6.85
C THR A 375 24.16 -25.56 -5.85
N LYS A 376 24.31 -25.18 -4.58
CA LYS A 376 23.30 -25.43 -3.54
C LYS A 376 22.82 -24.10 -2.96
N SER A 377 21.53 -24.01 -2.76
CA SER A 377 20.93 -22.91 -2.00
C SER A 377 21.34 -23.03 -0.52
N THR A 378 21.54 -21.90 0.14
CA THR A 378 21.90 -21.84 1.57
C THR A 378 20.76 -22.35 2.47
N PHE A 379 19.51 -22.26 2.00
CA PHE A 379 18.30 -22.61 2.75
C PHE A 379 17.32 -23.41 1.88
N ASN A 380 16.42 -24.12 2.53
CA ASN A 380 15.37 -24.90 1.87
C ASN A 380 14.00 -24.24 2.07
N PHE A 381 13.32 -23.89 0.98
CA PHE A 381 12.02 -23.22 1.02
C PHE A 381 10.91 -24.06 1.67
N ARG A 382 10.95 -25.38 1.50
CA ARG A 382 9.98 -26.28 2.14
C ARG A 382 10.18 -26.32 3.64
N GLU A 383 11.42 -26.38 4.11
CA GLU A 383 11.77 -26.34 5.53
C GLU A 383 11.38 -25.01 6.16
N ILE A 384 11.61 -23.89 5.47
CA ILE A 384 11.18 -22.55 5.93
C ILE A 384 9.68 -22.54 6.25
N ILE A 385 8.85 -23.08 5.36
CA ILE A 385 7.40 -23.11 5.54
C ILE A 385 7.00 -24.09 6.65
N ASP A 386 7.51 -25.32 6.60
CA ASP A 386 7.07 -26.39 7.50
C ASP A 386 7.57 -26.20 8.94
N SER A 387 8.75 -25.56 9.13
CA SER A 387 9.33 -25.28 10.45
C SER A 387 8.99 -23.89 10.99
N LYS A 388 8.02 -23.18 10.38
CA LYS A 388 7.58 -21.83 10.79
C LYS A 388 8.74 -20.84 10.94
N LYS A 389 9.72 -20.85 10.04
CA LYS A 389 10.84 -19.94 10.06
C LYS A 389 10.40 -18.50 9.73
N VAL A 390 11.23 -17.53 10.09
CA VAL A 390 11.07 -16.11 9.79
C VAL A 390 11.97 -15.78 8.60
N PHE A 391 11.42 -15.85 7.39
CA PHE A 391 12.15 -15.64 6.15
C PHE A 391 12.10 -14.18 5.73
N LEU A 392 13.20 -13.46 5.90
CA LEU A 392 13.31 -12.04 5.59
C LEU A 392 14.15 -11.84 4.33
N VAL A 393 13.56 -11.19 3.32
CA VAL A 393 14.17 -11.01 1.99
C VAL A 393 14.35 -9.52 1.73
N ASN A 394 15.59 -9.05 1.86
CA ASN A 394 16.00 -7.70 1.51
C ASN A 394 16.49 -7.68 0.06
N LEU A 395 15.72 -7.10 -0.85
CA LEU A 395 16.09 -7.05 -2.27
C LEU A 395 16.85 -5.79 -2.66
N SER A 396 16.96 -4.82 -1.75
CA SER A 396 17.81 -3.60 -1.90
C SER A 396 17.89 -3.06 -3.33
N LYS A 397 16.76 -2.74 -3.94
CA LYS A 397 16.66 -2.27 -5.34
C LYS A 397 17.69 -1.17 -5.66
N GLY A 398 18.00 -0.29 -4.69
CA GLY A 398 18.98 0.77 -4.84
C GLY A 398 20.43 0.28 -5.03
N ARG A 399 20.78 -0.93 -4.54
CA ARG A 399 22.13 -1.51 -4.69
C ARG A 399 22.23 -2.52 -5.82
N LEU A 400 21.22 -3.38 -5.95
CA LEU A 400 21.19 -4.43 -6.98
C LEU A 400 20.78 -3.92 -8.36
N GLY A 401 20.08 -2.79 -8.42
CA GLY A 401 19.35 -2.36 -9.60
C GLY A 401 17.98 -3.05 -9.73
N GLU A 402 17.09 -2.45 -10.49
CA GLU A 402 15.70 -2.89 -10.64
C GLU A 402 15.57 -4.29 -11.21
N LEU A 403 16.31 -4.58 -12.28
CA LEU A 403 16.23 -5.86 -12.99
C LEU A 403 16.63 -7.03 -12.10
N ASN A 404 17.75 -6.92 -11.38
CA ASN A 404 18.27 -7.96 -10.50
C ASN A 404 17.39 -8.17 -9.27
N SER A 405 16.92 -7.08 -8.66
CA SER A 405 15.98 -7.12 -7.53
C SER A 405 14.67 -7.82 -7.94
N SER A 406 14.12 -7.48 -9.11
CA SER A 406 12.91 -8.11 -9.64
C SER A 406 13.14 -9.59 -9.93
N LEU A 407 14.26 -9.96 -10.57
CA LEU A 407 14.59 -11.37 -10.84
C LEU A 407 14.61 -12.19 -9.56
N LEU A 408 15.37 -11.76 -8.54
CA LEU A 408 15.47 -12.48 -7.27
C LEU A 408 14.10 -12.59 -6.58
N GLY A 409 13.34 -11.51 -6.53
CA GLY A 409 12.01 -11.52 -5.93
C GLY A 409 11.04 -12.45 -6.63
N LEU A 410 11.03 -12.47 -7.97
CA LEU A 410 10.21 -13.36 -8.78
C LEU A 410 10.57 -14.83 -8.54
N ILE A 411 11.87 -15.16 -8.50
CA ILE A 411 12.35 -16.53 -8.26
C ILE A 411 12.01 -16.99 -6.84
N ILE A 412 12.25 -16.15 -5.83
CA ILE A 412 11.92 -16.46 -4.44
C ILE A 412 10.41 -16.71 -4.29
N THR A 413 9.57 -15.85 -4.89
CA THR A 413 8.11 -16.02 -4.88
C THR A 413 7.70 -17.33 -5.54
N SER A 414 8.29 -17.67 -6.69
CA SER A 414 8.00 -18.93 -7.41
C SER A 414 8.45 -20.15 -6.61
N LYS A 415 9.63 -20.10 -5.99
CA LYS A 415 10.15 -21.19 -5.14
C LYS A 415 9.32 -21.40 -3.88
N LEU A 416 8.87 -20.32 -3.22
CA LEU A 416 7.94 -20.40 -2.09
C LEU A 416 6.60 -21.01 -2.50
N SER A 417 6.08 -20.62 -3.67
CA SER A 417 4.85 -21.18 -4.24
C SER A 417 4.99 -22.67 -4.51
N LEU A 418 6.10 -23.09 -5.14
CA LEU A 418 6.41 -24.48 -5.39
C LEU A 418 6.54 -25.29 -4.09
N ALA A 419 7.22 -24.74 -3.09
CA ALA A 419 7.34 -25.35 -1.77
C ALA A 419 5.98 -25.52 -1.08
N ALA A 420 5.10 -24.54 -1.19
CA ALA A 420 3.74 -24.65 -0.66
C ALA A 420 2.95 -25.73 -1.39
N PHE A 421 2.95 -25.75 -2.72
CA PHE A 421 2.24 -26.76 -3.52
C PHE A 421 2.77 -28.18 -3.30
N SER A 422 4.07 -28.36 -3.02
CA SER A 422 4.64 -29.67 -2.71
C SER A 422 4.14 -30.29 -1.40
N ARG A 423 3.37 -29.55 -0.58
CA ARG A 423 2.79 -30.00 0.71
C ARG A 423 1.60 -30.95 0.55
N VAL A 424 1.36 -31.45 -0.66
CA VAL A 424 0.36 -32.51 -0.91
C VAL A 424 0.65 -33.80 -0.15
N ASP A 425 1.90 -34.04 0.26
CA ASP A 425 2.36 -35.17 1.08
C ASP A 425 1.99 -35.05 2.57
N ILE A 426 1.52 -33.88 3.01
CA ILE A 426 1.06 -33.61 4.39
C ILE A 426 -0.47 -33.40 4.38
N PRO A 427 -1.26 -34.04 5.28
CA PRO A 427 -2.69 -33.76 5.46
C PRO A 427 -2.94 -32.28 5.75
N GLU A 428 -4.05 -31.74 5.24
CA GLU A 428 -4.33 -30.28 5.32
C GLU A 428 -4.38 -29.74 6.76
N ASP A 429 -4.90 -30.52 7.68
CA ASP A 429 -5.02 -30.19 9.10
C ASP A 429 -3.68 -30.16 9.85
N GLN A 430 -2.67 -30.86 9.32
CA GLN A 430 -1.31 -30.91 9.88
C GLN A 430 -0.36 -29.89 9.26
N ARG A 431 -0.77 -29.18 8.19
CA ARG A 431 0.04 -28.12 7.58
C ARG A 431 0.08 -26.90 8.48
N ASN A 432 1.26 -26.39 8.76
CA ASN A 432 1.44 -25.12 9.44
C ASN A 432 1.00 -23.95 8.54
N ASP A 433 0.36 -22.91 9.10
CA ASP A 433 0.12 -21.68 8.38
C ASP A 433 1.44 -20.95 8.15
N PHE A 434 1.56 -20.33 6.98
CA PHE A 434 2.69 -19.49 6.62
C PHE A 434 2.16 -18.20 5.96
N TYR A 435 2.60 -17.04 6.47
CA TYR A 435 2.13 -15.73 6.02
C TYR A 435 3.20 -15.05 5.20
N LEU A 436 2.93 -14.89 3.88
CA LEU A 436 3.84 -14.25 2.95
C LEU A 436 3.44 -12.78 2.75
N TYR A 437 4.24 -11.89 3.31
CA TYR A 437 4.12 -10.45 3.18
C TYR A 437 4.93 -9.96 1.98
N MET A 438 4.31 -9.22 1.08
CA MET A 438 4.96 -8.71 -0.12
C MET A 438 4.69 -7.21 -0.23
N ASP A 439 5.69 -6.39 0.07
CA ASP A 439 5.61 -4.96 -0.20
C ASP A 439 5.96 -4.69 -1.67
N GLU A 440 5.31 -3.69 -2.28
CA GLU A 440 5.43 -3.39 -3.72
C GLU A 440 5.22 -4.65 -4.60
N PHE A 441 4.13 -5.37 -4.34
CA PHE A 441 3.76 -6.67 -4.92
C PHE A 441 3.88 -6.74 -6.44
N GLN A 442 3.64 -5.65 -7.17
CA GLN A 442 3.75 -5.61 -8.64
C GLN A 442 5.14 -6.02 -9.16
N ASN A 443 6.19 -5.86 -8.34
CA ASN A 443 7.54 -6.26 -8.72
C ASN A 443 7.72 -7.79 -8.78
N PHE A 444 6.92 -8.54 -8.01
CA PHE A 444 7.08 -9.97 -7.75
C PHE A 444 5.95 -10.84 -8.31
N ALA A 445 4.97 -10.23 -8.98
CA ALA A 445 3.80 -10.92 -9.49
C ALA A 445 4.08 -11.51 -10.89
N THR A 446 4.12 -12.84 -11.00
CA THR A 446 4.05 -13.60 -12.26
C THR A 446 2.62 -14.07 -12.50
N ASN A 447 2.33 -14.64 -13.67
CA ASN A 447 1.03 -15.26 -13.94
C ASN A 447 0.70 -16.40 -12.96
N THR A 448 1.71 -17.09 -12.43
CA THR A 448 1.56 -18.15 -11.41
C THR A 448 0.97 -17.62 -10.11
N ILE A 449 1.14 -16.33 -9.79
CA ILE A 449 0.56 -15.76 -8.58
C ILE A 449 -0.97 -15.81 -8.60
N SER A 450 -1.60 -15.78 -9.78
CA SER A 450 -3.05 -15.94 -9.91
C SER A 450 -3.52 -17.31 -9.44
N THR A 451 -2.75 -18.36 -9.76
CA THR A 451 -2.96 -19.72 -9.26
C THR A 451 -2.74 -19.78 -7.74
N VAL A 452 -1.69 -19.12 -7.24
CA VAL A 452 -1.43 -19.07 -5.79
C VAL A 452 -2.59 -18.41 -5.07
N LEU A 453 -3.11 -17.26 -5.55
CA LEU A 453 -4.27 -16.57 -4.96
C LEU A 453 -5.54 -17.44 -4.94
N SER A 454 -5.74 -18.28 -5.95
CA SER A 454 -6.92 -19.15 -6.01
C SER A 454 -6.79 -20.45 -5.21
N GLU A 455 -5.59 -21.00 -5.07
CA GLU A 455 -5.38 -22.35 -4.54
C GLU A 455 -4.60 -22.44 -3.23
N ALA A 456 -3.79 -21.43 -2.89
CA ALA A 456 -2.81 -21.53 -1.80
C ALA A 456 -3.43 -21.72 -0.41
N ARG A 457 -4.70 -21.36 -0.24
CA ARG A 457 -5.46 -21.58 1.01
C ARG A 457 -5.40 -23.03 1.48
N LYS A 458 -5.61 -24.01 0.61
CA LYS A 458 -5.55 -25.45 0.94
C LYS A 458 -4.14 -25.91 1.34
N TYR A 459 -3.11 -25.17 0.91
CA TYR A 459 -1.72 -25.40 1.29
C TYR A 459 -1.25 -24.57 2.49
N ARG A 460 -2.16 -23.85 3.13
CA ARG A 460 -1.89 -23.00 4.30
C ARG A 460 -0.84 -21.90 4.02
N LEU A 461 -0.79 -21.38 2.79
CA LEU A 461 -0.03 -20.20 2.43
C LEU A 461 -0.98 -19.01 2.30
N SER A 462 -0.81 -18.00 3.14
CA SER A 462 -1.59 -16.76 3.12
C SER A 462 -0.75 -15.62 2.56
N LEU A 463 -1.28 -14.90 1.57
CA LEU A 463 -0.62 -13.74 0.99
C LEU A 463 -1.14 -12.46 1.64
N ILE A 464 -0.24 -11.60 2.08
CA ILE A 464 -0.50 -10.22 2.49
C ILE A 464 0.27 -9.33 1.50
N ILE A 465 -0.46 -8.82 0.51
CA ILE A 465 0.12 -8.10 -0.62
C ILE A 465 -0.18 -6.61 -0.54
N SER A 466 0.83 -5.80 -0.78
CA SER A 466 0.76 -4.34 -0.70
C SER A 466 1.32 -3.69 -1.95
N HIS A 467 0.65 -2.65 -2.46
CA HIS A 467 1.19 -1.79 -3.51
C HIS A 467 0.54 -0.40 -3.55
N GLN A 468 0.96 0.45 -4.51
CA GLN A 468 0.59 1.87 -4.53
C GLN A 468 -0.55 2.19 -5.49
N PHE A 469 -0.59 1.57 -6.69
CA PHE A 469 -1.53 1.91 -7.77
C PHE A 469 -2.04 0.65 -8.47
N ILE A 470 -3.34 0.50 -8.61
CA ILE A 470 -3.98 -0.65 -9.26
C ILE A 470 -3.50 -0.80 -10.72
N ALA A 471 -3.28 0.32 -11.42
CA ALA A 471 -2.85 0.33 -12.81
C ALA A 471 -1.47 -0.33 -13.05
N GLN A 472 -0.67 -0.56 -12.00
CA GLN A 472 0.61 -1.30 -12.10
C GLN A 472 0.42 -2.81 -12.28
N LEU A 473 -0.77 -3.34 -11.99
CA LEU A 473 -1.05 -4.77 -12.12
C LEU A 473 -1.57 -5.09 -13.52
N PRO A 474 -1.00 -6.11 -14.18
CA PRO A 474 -1.62 -6.70 -15.37
C PRO A 474 -3.07 -7.12 -15.08
N GLU A 475 -3.94 -7.01 -16.08
CA GLU A 475 -5.38 -7.23 -15.94
C GLU A 475 -5.70 -8.60 -15.29
N GLY A 476 -5.10 -9.68 -15.76
CA GLY A 476 -5.32 -11.01 -15.22
C GLY A 476 -4.91 -11.18 -13.75
N ILE A 477 -3.84 -10.48 -13.31
CA ILE A 477 -3.40 -10.49 -11.91
C ILE A 477 -4.33 -9.62 -11.05
N ARG A 478 -4.73 -8.44 -11.55
CA ARG A 478 -5.70 -7.58 -10.90
C ARG A 478 -7.01 -8.34 -10.61
N ASP A 479 -7.55 -9.00 -11.64
CA ASP A 479 -8.82 -9.74 -11.53
C ASP A 479 -8.68 -10.93 -10.57
N ALA A 480 -7.53 -11.62 -10.57
CA ALA A 480 -7.24 -12.67 -9.61
C ALA A 480 -7.16 -12.14 -8.16
N VAL A 481 -6.57 -10.97 -7.94
CA VAL A 481 -6.52 -10.33 -6.61
C VAL A 481 -7.93 -10.03 -6.13
N PHE A 482 -8.71 -9.25 -6.87
CA PHE A 482 -10.06 -8.84 -6.43
C PHE A 482 -11.07 -10.01 -6.37
N GLY A 483 -10.85 -11.08 -7.13
CA GLY A 483 -11.69 -12.29 -7.10
C GLY A 483 -11.39 -13.25 -5.94
N ASN A 484 -10.18 -13.22 -5.35
CA ASN A 484 -9.76 -14.24 -4.38
C ASN A 484 -9.40 -13.69 -2.99
N VAL A 485 -9.10 -12.38 -2.84
CA VAL A 485 -8.77 -11.84 -1.53
C VAL A 485 -10.01 -11.69 -0.65
N GLY A 486 -9.92 -12.16 0.58
CA GLY A 486 -11.01 -12.05 1.56
C GLY A 486 -11.03 -10.71 2.30
N THR A 487 -9.91 -10.00 2.32
CA THR A 487 -9.77 -8.73 3.06
C THR A 487 -9.09 -7.69 2.19
N ILE A 488 -9.75 -6.53 2.04
CA ILE A 488 -9.23 -5.37 1.30
C ILE A 488 -9.09 -4.20 2.27
N ALA A 489 -7.88 -3.66 2.38
CA ALA A 489 -7.56 -2.48 3.18
C ALA A 489 -7.07 -1.35 2.27
N SER A 490 -7.79 -0.24 2.25
CA SER A 490 -7.43 0.95 1.47
C SER A 490 -7.03 2.10 2.37
N PHE A 491 -5.77 2.47 2.33
CA PHE A 491 -5.28 3.78 2.75
C PHE A 491 -5.68 4.82 1.71
N ARG A 492 -5.25 6.09 1.88
CA ARG A 492 -5.52 7.13 0.89
C ARG A 492 -4.96 6.76 -0.48
N VAL A 493 -5.80 6.88 -1.52
CA VAL A 493 -5.48 6.56 -2.92
C VAL A 493 -5.71 7.74 -3.84
N GLY A 494 -5.24 7.63 -5.08
CA GLY A 494 -5.52 8.58 -6.15
C GLY A 494 -6.93 8.45 -6.72
N ALA A 495 -7.34 9.39 -7.58
CA ALA A 495 -8.71 9.46 -8.11
C ALA A 495 -9.13 8.24 -8.94
N GLU A 496 -8.23 7.70 -9.75
CA GLU A 496 -8.50 6.51 -10.59
C GLU A 496 -8.71 5.27 -9.74
N ASP A 497 -7.80 5.02 -8.78
CA ASP A 497 -7.90 3.91 -7.84
C ASP A 497 -9.13 4.05 -6.95
N ALA A 498 -9.44 5.27 -6.49
CA ALA A 498 -10.63 5.55 -5.69
C ALA A 498 -11.92 5.16 -6.43
N LYS A 499 -12.00 5.51 -7.73
CA LYS A 499 -13.12 5.15 -8.60
C LYS A 499 -13.28 3.63 -8.78
N PHE A 500 -12.14 2.93 -8.91
CA PHE A 500 -12.13 1.47 -9.03
C PHE A 500 -12.58 0.80 -7.73
N LEU A 501 -12.04 1.27 -6.59
CA LEU A 501 -12.29 0.70 -5.27
C LEU A 501 -13.66 1.06 -4.70
N GLU A 502 -14.31 2.11 -5.18
CA GLU A 502 -15.66 2.51 -4.72
C GLU A 502 -16.63 1.33 -4.68
N LYS A 503 -16.60 0.47 -5.71
CA LYS A 503 -17.43 -0.74 -5.80
C LYS A 503 -17.24 -1.70 -4.61
N GLU A 504 -16.05 -1.73 -4.03
CA GLU A 504 -15.72 -2.59 -2.89
C GLU A 504 -16.15 -1.98 -1.55
N PHE A 505 -16.27 -0.65 -1.49
CA PHE A 505 -16.53 0.09 -0.25
C PHE A 505 -17.94 0.68 -0.17
N GLU A 506 -18.72 0.64 -1.27
CA GLU A 506 -20.14 1.00 -1.26
C GLU A 506 -21.00 0.07 -0.39
N PRO A 507 -22.12 0.56 0.16
CA PRO A 507 -22.63 1.95 0.10
C PRO A 507 -22.09 2.84 1.22
N ILE A 508 -21.08 2.40 1.98
CA ILE A 508 -20.61 3.10 3.18
C ILE A 508 -19.66 4.25 2.81
N PHE A 509 -18.69 4.00 1.92
CA PHE A 509 -17.69 4.98 1.50
C PHE A 509 -17.71 5.12 -0.01
N ASN A 510 -17.51 6.35 -0.48
CA ASN A 510 -17.42 6.70 -1.88
C ASN A 510 -15.98 7.07 -2.28
N SER A 511 -15.76 7.40 -3.55
CA SER A 511 -14.43 7.76 -4.08
C SER A 511 -13.84 9.00 -3.38
N GLN A 512 -14.65 9.98 -3.00
CA GLN A 512 -14.18 11.15 -2.26
C GLN A 512 -13.67 10.80 -0.86
N ASP A 513 -14.34 9.88 -0.18
CA ASP A 513 -13.91 9.39 1.12
C ASP A 513 -12.53 8.71 1.01
N LEU A 514 -12.33 7.85 -0.02
CA LEU A 514 -11.08 7.12 -0.28
C LEU A 514 -9.89 8.05 -0.58
N MET A 515 -10.14 9.19 -1.25
CA MET A 515 -9.11 10.18 -1.56
C MET A 515 -8.71 11.04 -0.35
N ASN A 516 -9.55 11.13 0.68
CA ASN A 516 -9.36 12.05 1.80
C ASN A 516 -9.01 11.35 3.12
N ILE A 517 -8.65 10.06 3.09
CA ILE A 517 -8.23 9.32 4.28
C ILE A 517 -6.97 9.95 4.89
N ASP A 518 -6.98 10.22 6.18
CA ASP A 518 -5.80 10.72 6.90
C ASP A 518 -4.69 9.66 7.00
N ASN A 519 -3.44 10.08 7.16
CA ASN A 519 -2.32 9.16 7.35
C ASN A 519 -2.56 8.25 8.57
N PHE A 520 -2.11 7.01 8.47
CA PHE A 520 -2.30 5.97 9.49
C PHE A 520 -3.76 5.56 9.74
N ASN A 521 -4.68 5.99 8.87
CA ASN A 521 -6.05 5.52 8.82
C ASN A 521 -6.27 4.77 7.50
N PHE A 522 -7.16 3.79 7.53
CA PHE A 522 -7.56 3.05 6.34
C PHE A 522 -9.01 2.56 6.44
N TYR A 523 -9.65 2.37 5.31
CA TYR A 523 -10.91 1.66 5.22
C TYR A 523 -10.65 0.19 4.98
N ILE A 524 -11.47 -0.65 5.58
CA ILE A 524 -11.36 -2.09 5.45
C ILE A 524 -12.71 -2.73 5.15
N LYS A 525 -12.68 -3.67 4.21
CA LYS A 525 -13.71 -4.66 3.99
C LYS A 525 -13.07 -6.00 4.29
N MET A 526 -13.43 -6.62 5.40
CA MET A 526 -12.74 -7.82 5.88
C MET A 526 -13.66 -9.01 6.00
N MET A 527 -13.06 -10.17 6.04
CA MET A 527 -13.75 -11.40 6.35
C MET A 527 -13.89 -11.57 7.86
N ILE A 528 -15.07 -12.01 8.29
CA ILE A 528 -15.38 -12.33 9.68
C ILE A 528 -16.20 -13.64 9.68
N ASP A 529 -15.62 -14.69 10.27
CA ASP A 529 -16.22 -16.03 10.31
C ASP A 529 -16.66 -16.54 8.93
N GLY A 530 -15.81 -16.31 7.92
CA GLY A 530 -16.03 -16.75 6.54
C GLY A 530 -17.00 -15.88 5.72
N GLN A 531 -17.54 -14.81 6.29
CA GLN A 531 -18.45 -13.88 5.61
C GLN A 531 -17.80 -12.50 5.45
N THR A 532 -18.07 -11.84 4.32
CA THR A 532 -17.58 -10.49 4.07
C THR A 532 -18.33 -9.46 4.89
N SER A 533 -17.62 -8.62 5.63
CA SER A 533 -18.20 -7.54 6.43
C SER A 533 -18.61 -6.33 5.60
N LYS A 534 -19.48 -5.47 6.15
CA LYS A 534 -19.62 -4.10 5.64
C LYS A 534 -18.31 -3.33 5.89
N PRO A 535 -17.93 -2.40 5.00
CA PRO A 535 -16.74 -1.59 5.17
C PRO A 535 -16.82 -0.67 6.40
N PHE A 536 -15.68 -0.47 7.07
CA PHE A 536 -15.52 0.48 8.18
C PHE A 536 -14.09 1.01 8.23
N ASN A 537 -13.84 2.01 9.07
CA ASN A 537 -12.51 2.62 9.20
C ASN A 537 -11.72 2.03 10.36
N ILE A 538 -10.39 1.99 10.20
CA ILE A 538 -9.44 1.61 11.23
C ILE A 538 -8.32 2.66 11.28
N LYS A 539 -7.81 2.91 12.48
CA LYS A 539 -6.59 3.66 12.73
C LYS A 539 -5.50 2.71 13.25
N THR A 540 -4.31 2.76 12.65
CA THR A 540 -3.17 1.95 13.10
C THR A 540 -2.63 2.46 14.45
N TYR A 541 -2.05 1.57 15.24
CA TYR A 541 -1.27 1.99 16.40
C TYR A 541 0.06 2.60 15.95
N PRO A 542 0.58 3.61 16.67
CA PRO A 542 1.90 4.16 16.39
C PRO A 542 2.97 3.07 16.43
N PRO A 543 3.94 3.06 15.50
CA PRO A 543 5.02 2.09 15.52
C PRO A 543 5.88 2.27 16.78
N LYS A 544 6.29 1.15 17.38
CA LYS A 544 7.26 1.16 18.48
C LYS A 544 8.65 1.48 17.94
N LYS A 545 9.48 2.14 18.72
CA LYS A 545 10.90 2.33 18.39
C LYS A 545 11.63 0.99 18.44
N GLY A 546 12.45 0.71 17.45
CA GLY A 546 13.32 -0.47 17.39
C GLY A 546 14.74 -0.19 17.89
N ASP A 547 15.50 -1.25 18.14
CA ASP A 547 16.93 -1.22 18.41
C ASP A 547 17.70 -1.58 17.13
N TYR A 548 18.18 -0.58 16.40
CA TYR A 548 18.93 -0.79 15.17
C TYR A 548 20.31 -1.43 15.39
N LYS A 549 20.84 -1.42 16.62
CA LYS A 549 22.05 -2.17 16.96
C LYS A 549 21.76 -3.67 16.88
N LEU A 550 20.63 -4.11 17.49
CA LEU A 550 20.18 -5.50 17.37
C LEU A 550 20.02 -5.92 15.90
N ALA A 551 19.43 -5.07 15.06
CA ALA A 551 19.29 -5.38 13.63
C ALA A 551 20.64 -5.63 12.95
N ASN A 552 21.66 -4.81 13.24
CA ASN A 552 22.99 -4.97 12.68
C ASN A 552 23.71 -6.22 13.22
N ASP A 553 23.59 -6.48 14.52
CA ASP A 553 24.17 -7.67 15.16
C ASP A 553 23.59 -8.97 14.55
N ILE A 554 22.27 -9.01 14.31
CA ILE A 554 21.61 -10.14 13.64
C ILE A 554 22.11 -10.29 12.19
N LYS A 555 22.24 -9.21 11.42
CA LYS A 555 22.76 -9.25 10.04
C LYS A 555 24.19 -9.79 10.01
N GLU A 556 25.04 -9.33 10.90
CA GLU A 556 26.42 -9.79 11.01
C GLU A 556 26.48 -11.27 11.39
N TYR A 557 25.78 -11.68 12.44
CA TYR A 557 25.67 -13.08 12.84
C TYR A 557 25.25 -13.99 11.69
N TYR A 558 24.20 -13.58 10.97
CA TYR A 558 23.67 -14.37 9.87
C TYR A 558 24.65 -14.45 8.70
N SER A 559 25.31 -13.36 8.36
CA SER A 559 26.36 -13.31 7.34
C SER A 559 27.53 -14.23 7.69
N LEU A 560 27.99 -14.24 8.95
CA LEU A 560 29.10 -15.08 9.39
C LEU A 560 28.73 -16.56 9.42
N THR A 561 27.51 -16.90 9.79
CA THR A 561 27.07 -18.28 10.01
C THR A 561 26.62 -18.96 8.72
N TYR A 562 25.88 -18.26 7.88
CA TYR A 562 25.18 -18.89 6.73
C TYR A 562 25.74 -18.45 5.37
N ALA A 563 26.32 -17.26 5.25
CA ALA A 563 26.88 -16.81 3.99
C ALA A 563 28.31 -17.32 3.79
N ARG A 564 28.65 -17.65 2.55
CA ARG A 564 29.96 -18.17 2.16
C ARG A 564 30.86 -17.05 1.66
N SER A 565 32.18 -17.18 1.88
CA SER A 565 33.16 -16.22 1.33
C SER A 565 33.06 -16.16 -0.19
N ARG A 566 32.91 -14.94 -0.71
CA ARG A 566 32.85 -14.70 -2.16
C ARG A 566 34.09 -15.22 -2.88
N TYR A 567 35.27 -15.09 -2.30
CA TYR A 567 36.49 -15.62 -2.88
C TYR A 567 36.39 -17.13 -3.15
N ILE A 568 35.86 -17.90 -2.21
CA ILE A 568 35.67 -19.35 -2.37
C ILE A 568 34.65 -19.65 -3.47
N ILE A 569 33.56 -18.88 -3.50
CA ILE A 569 32.50 -19.03 -4.51
C ILE A 569 33.04 -18.74 -5.92
N ASP A 570 33.77 -17.64 -6.08
CA ASP A 570 34.33 -17.25 -7.38
C ASP A 570 35.35 -18.29 -7.87
N GLU A 571 36.17 -18.88 -6.98
CA GLU A 571 37.07 -20.00 -7.33
C GLU A 571 36.32 -21.27 -7.74
N GLU A 572 35.23 -21.62 -7.06
CA GLU A 572 34.38 -22.76 -7.44
C GLU A 572 33.73 -22.54 -8.81
N ILE A 573 33.23 -21.34 -9.07
CA ILE A 573 32.66 -20.96 -10.37
C ILE A 573 33.75 -21.04 -11.46
N ARG A 574 34.94 -20.52 -11.20
CA ARG A 574 36.05 -20.55 -12.14
C ARG A 574 36.44 -21.99 -12.50
N ARG A 575 36.61 -22.88 -11.49
CA ARG A 575 36.94 -24.30 -11.71
C ARG A 575 35.88 -24.96 -12.57
N ARG A 576 34.60 -24.83 -12.28
CA ARG A 576 33.52 -25.36 -13.11
C ARG A 576 33.51 -24.84 -14.55
N ARG A 577 34.02 -23.64 -14.80
CA ARG A 577 34.15 -23.09 -16.16
C ARG A 577 35.36 -23.62 -16.92
N VAL A 578 36.45 -23.98 -16.22
CA VAL A 578 37.71 -24.46 -16.82
C VAL A 578 37.73 -25.98 -16.92
N ASP A 579 37.30 -26.67 -15.86
CA ASP A 579 37.43 -28.14 -15.75
C ASP A 579 36.30 -28.94 -16.42
N ILE A 580 35.33 -28.25 -17.00
CA ILE A 580 34.23 -28.84 -17.72
C ILE A 580 34.38 -28.57 -19.21
#